data_f3fbd26097347c54c9f01e756bec3b33
#
_entry.id   f3fbd26097347c54c9f01e756bec3b33
#
_cell.length_a   1.000
_cell.length_b   1.000
_cell.length_c   1.000
_cell.angle_alpha   90.00
_cell.angle_beta   90.00
_cell.angle_gamma   90.00
#
_symmetry.space_group_name_H-M   'P 1'
#
loop_
_entity.id
_entity.type
_entity.pdbx_description
1 polymer ?
#
loop_
_entity_poly.entity_id
_entity_poly.type
_entity_poly.pdbx_seq_one_letter_code
_entity_poly.pdbx_strand_id
1 'polypeptide(L)' 'MKMDKVEPREYLIAKNGYFYRPNRAGYTKSAFAAGLYTRSEALREARIEPGTFEVYRQVIGLLICAEI' A
#
# COMPACT_ATOMS: atom_id res chain seq x y z
N MET A 1 14.99 1.71 25.36
CA MET A 1 14.11 1.55 24.65
C MET A 1 14.46 0.88 23.60
N LYS A 2 13.87 0.24 23.14
CA LYS A 2 14.17 -0.36 22.13
C LYS A 2 13.89 0.35 21.00
N MET A 3 14.63 0.24 20.10
CA MET A 3 14.38 0.81 18.99
C MET A 3 13.42 0.12 18.26
N ASP A 4 12.47 0.72 17.92
CA ASP A 4 11.49 0.09 17.15
C ASP A 4 11.94 -0.12 15.79
N LYS A 5 11.55 -1.22 15.18
CA LYS A 5 11.81 -1.41 13.84
C LYS A 5 10.98 -0.54 13.03
N VAL A 6 11.54 0.10 12.08
CA VAL A 6 10.84 0.94 11.15
C VAL A 6 10.57 0.11 9.91
N GLU A 7 9.31 -0.16 9.63
CA GLU A 7 8.97 -0.94 8.45
C GLU A 7 9.20 -0.11 7.21
N PRO A 8 9.71 -0.70 6.15
CA PRO A 8 9.88 0.05 4.92
C PRO A 8 8.53 0.39 4.31
N ARG A 9 8.46 1.53 3.66
CA ARG A 9 7.26 1.95 2.97
C ARG A 9 7.43 1.56 1.53
N GLU A 10 6.94 0.39 1.18
CA GLU A 10 7.10 -0.15 -0.15
C GLU A 10 5.84 -0.77 -0.71
N TYR A 11 4.70 -0.52 -0.08
CA TYR A 11 3.44 -1.10 -0.53
C TYR A 11 2.51 -0.03 -1.06
N LEU A 12 1.85 -0.36 -2.19
CA LEU A 12 0.80 0.49 -2.73
C LEU A 12 -0.52 -0.19 -2.45
N ILE A 13 -1.53 0.60 -2.14
CA ILE A 13 -2.85 0.07 -1.83
C ILE A 13 -3.81 0.55 -2.90
N ALA A 14 -4.52 -0.38 -3.53
CA ALA A 14 -5.47 -0.04 -4.57
C ALA A 14 -6.87 -0.48 -4.18
N LYS A 15 -7.86 0.30 -4.60
CA LYS A 15 -9.25 -0.03 -4.39
C LYS A 15 -10.00 0.36 -5.65
N ASN A 16 -10.69 -0.58 -6.25
CA ASN A 16 -11.48 -0.35 -7.46
C ASN A 16 -10.66 0.26 -8.60
N GLY A 17 -9.41 -0.18 -8.71
CA GLY A 17 -8.55 0.28 -9.80
C GLY A 17 -7.85 1.60 -9.55
N TYR A 18 -8.01 2.19 -8.37
CA TYR A 18 -7.34 3.43 -8.04
C TYR A 18 -6.41 3.20 -6.87
N PHE A 19 -5.27 3.86 -6.88
CA PHE A 19 -4.32 3.76 -5.77
C PHE A 19 -4.59 4.83 -4.74
N TYR A 20 -4.28 4.53 -3.49
CA TYR A 20 -4.33 5.53 -2.44
C TYR A 20 -3.18 6.52 -2.64
N ARG A 21 -3.48 7.80 -2.48
CA ARG A 21 -2.43 8.81 -2.48
C ARG A 21 -1.76 8.85 -1.12
N PRO A 22 -0.63 9.56 -0.98
CA PRO A 22 0.06 9.65 0.31
C PRO A 22 -0.88 10.13 1.40
N ASN A 23 -0.71 9.59 2.59
CA ASN A 23 -1.49 9.96 3.75
C ASN A 23 -2.99 9.73 3.56
N ARG A 24 -3.34 8.81 2.67
CA ARG A 24 -4.72 8.48 2.39
C ARG A 24 -5.53 9.69 1.94
N ALA A 25 -4.87 10.62 1.27
CA ALA A 25 -5.49 11.85 0.84
C ALA A 25 -6.05 11.74 -0.57
N GLY A 26 -6.99 10.83 -0.75
CA GLY A 26 -7.63 10.65 -2.06
C GLY A 26 -7.04 9.51 -2.86
N TYR A 27 -7.41 9.44 -4.12
CA TYR A 27 -7.04 8.33 -4.99
C TYR A 27 -6.42 8.84 -6.27
N THR A 28 -5.66 7.99 -6.94
CA THR A 28 -5.04 8.33 -8.22
C THR A 28 -4.92 7.06 -9.06
N LYS A 29 -4.93 7.21 -10.37
CA LYS A 29 -4.68 6.09 -11.25
C LYS A 29 -3.18 5.92 -11.51
N SER A 30 -2.37 6.89 -11.13
CA SER A 30 -0.94 6.86 -11.43
C SER A 30 -0.16 6.23 -10.28
N ALA A 31 0.60 5.19 -10.60
CA ALA A 31 1.45 4.57 -9.59
C ALA A 31 2.51 5.55 -9.10
N PHE A 32 2.91 6.51 -9.93
CA PHE A 32 3.92 7.48 -9.50
C PHE A 32 3.35 8.45 -8.48
N ALA A 33 2.06 8.74 -8.53
CA ALA A 33 1.45 9.65 -7.58
C ALA A 33 0.91 8.91 -6.35
N ALA A 34 0.98 7.60 -6.34
CA ALA A 34 0.45 6.80 -5.25
C ALA A 34 1.33 6.93 -4.02
N GLY A 35 0.73 6.78 -2.86
CA GLY A 35 1.49 6.76 -1.62
C GLY A 35 2.13 5.41 -1.40
N LEU A 36 3.23 5.41 -0.67
CA LEU A 36 3.88 4.18 -0.27
C LEU A 36 3.57 3.94 1.20
N TYR A 37 3.13 2.75 1.50
CA TYR A 37 2.65 2.39 2.83
C TYR A 37 3.47 1.24 3.38
N THR A 38 3.46 1.08 4.70
CA THR A 38 4.12 -0.06 5.32
C THR A 38 3.23 -1.28 5.13
N ARG A 39 3.82 -2.45 5.34
CA ARG A 39 3.06 -3.68 5.24
C ARG A 39 1.93 -3.71 6.27
N SER A 40 2.20 -3.21 7.48
CA SER A 40 1.18 -3.17 8.51
C SER A 40 0.01 -2.28 8.13
N GLU A 41 0.30 -1.14 7.51
CA GLU A 41 -0.77 -0.24 7.06
C GLU A 41 -1.58 -0.89 5.95
N ALA A 42 -0.90 -1.56 5.01
CA ALA A 42 -1.59 -2.23 3.91
C ALA A 42 -2.48 -3.36 4.41
N LEU A 43 -1.99 -4.13 5.38
CA LEU A 43 -2.79 -5.19 5.96
C LEU A 43 -4.02 -4.65 6.65
N ARG A 44 -3.86 -3.54 7.36
CA ARG A 44 -4.99 -2.96 8.07
C ARG A 44 -6.08 -2.55 7.10
N GLU A 45 -5.71 -1.89 6.00
CA GLU A 45 -6.69 -1.46 5.02
C GLU A 45 -7.36 -2.66 4.34
N ALA A 46 -6.58 -3.69 4.03
CA ALA A 46 -7.14 -4.85 3.35
C ALA A 46 -8.15 -5.59 4.21
N ARG A 47 -8.04 -5.48 5.53
CA ARG A 47 -8.96 -6.17 6.42
C ARG A 47 -10.29 -5.46 6.57
N ILE A 48 -10.35 -4.18 6.22
CA ILE A 48 -11.58 -3.41 6.33
C ILE A 48 -12.64 -3.98 5.41
N GLU A 49 -12.26 -4.26 4.16
CA GLU A 49 -13.17 -4.87 3.21
C GLU A 49 -12.44 -5.95 2.44
N PRO A 50 -12.37 -7.15 2.97
CA PRO A 50 -11.64 -8.23 2.31
C PRO A 50 -12.19 -8.46 0.90
N GLY A 51 -11.31 -8.61 -0.06
CA GLY A 51 -11.70 -8.83 -1.44
C GLY A 51 -11.88 -7.56 -2.25
N THR A 52 -11.90 -6.40 -1.60
CA THR A 52 -12.08 -5.14 -2.29
C THR A 52 -10.75 -4.46 -2.59
N PHE A 53 -9.77 -4.65 -1.69
CA PHE A 53 -8.49 -4.00 -1.85
C PHE A 53 -7.48 -4.91 -2.51
N GLU A 54 -6.57 -4.31 -3.26
CA GLU A 54 -5.43 -5.01 -3.81
C GLU A 54 -4.20 -4.32 -3.28
N VAL A 55 -3.20 -5.10 -2.91
CA VAL A 55 -1.98 -4.56 -2.35
C VAL A 55 -0.82 -4.97 -3.25
N TYR A 56 0.01 -4.02 -3.63
CA TYR A 56 1.15 -4.29 -4.48
C TYR A 56 2.42 -3.91 -3.74
N ARG A 57 3.47 -4.71 -3.92
CA ARG A 57 4.77 -4.38 -3.36
C ARG A 57 5.63 -3.83 -4.48
N GLN A 58 6.28 -2.71 -4.23
CA GLN A 58 7.15 -2.12 -5.22
C GLN A 58 8.56 -2.68 -5.01
N VAL A 59 9.10 -3.33 -6.03
CA VAL A 59 10.42 -3.91 -5.95
C VAL A 59 11.17 -3.50 -7.21
N ILE A 60 12.18 -2.65 -7.04
CA ILE A 60 13.03 -2.22 -8.16
C ILE A 60 12.20 -1.76 -9.35
N GLY A 61 11.25 -0.88 -9.10
CA GLY A 61 10.45 -0.33 -10.19
C GLY A 61 9.33 -1.21 -10.70
N LEU A 62 9.13 -2.37 -10.10
CA LEU A 62 8.05 -3.26 -10.50
C LEU A 62 7.01 -3.32 -9.40
N LEU A 63 5.75 -3.48 -9.79
CA LEU A 63 4.69 -3.68 -8.82
C LEU A 63 4.31 -5.14 -8.84
N ILE A 64 4.40 -5.78 -7.69
CA ILE A 64 4.11 -7.18 -7.58
C ILE A 64 2.91 -7.33 -6.65
N CYS A 65 1.89 -8.03 -7.09
CA CYS A 65 0.72 -8.24 -6.26
C CYS A 65 1.14 -9.01 -5.02
N ALA A 66 0.86 -8.46 -3.87
CA ALA A 66 1.29 -9.06 -2.62
C ALA A 66 0.16 -9.88 -2.04
N GLU A 67 0.52 -11.06 -1.55
CA GLU A 67 -0.44 -11.87 -0.86
C GLU A 67 -0.27 -11.60 0.60
N ILE A 68 -1.31 -11.22 1.22
CA ILE A 68 -1.26 -10.83 2.61
C ILE A 68 -2.08 -11.74 3.48
#